data_2c8328c204e9e9fce7c4c0ae2d065ced
#
_entry.id   2c8328c204e9e9fce7c4c0ae2d065ced
#
_cell.length_a   1.000
_cell.length_b   1.000
_cell.length_c   1.000
_cell.angle_alpha   90.00
_cell.angle_beta   90.00
_cell.angle_gamma   90.00
#
_symmetry.space_group_name_H-M   'P 1'
#
loop_
_entity.id
_entity.type
_entity.pdbx_description
1 polymer ?
#
loop_
_entity_poly.entity_id
_entity_poly.type
_entity_poly.pdbx_seq_one_letter_code
_entity_poly.pdbx_strand_id
1 'polypeptide(L)'
;MADCVEKMGVSIERGKENWVIHGGREFLVPPKGKLDCGNSATAAKILSFIVACFDSPVVIDGDSSLRKRDFTQLTKTLVDLGCEVSSDKLPFEIIGPISGGRTSIDESVSSQTVTGIILASAGLEKQIEVSLFGDAVSRWYRDLTIEICNHCGWSGKFDEKVILSKWDVKTPEKVEIPPEISLFPLSVLFDLLHGTKSMNQDFTNLQSPLFKAISDALSSEKNKVNLRDSSDIIAPCATIMAVGSGGEILGAPHARGKESDRIASTVRLLSSFGMEANETVTGIIIPGGQVPRSPRGVFDCELDHRLAMTAGVMATKVGADLSGHEISEVTHPGFFKMISPNGPRI
;
A
#
# COMPACT_ATOMS: atom_id res chain seq x y z
N MET A 1 -7.18 -6.76 8.09
CA MET A 1 -8.34 -5.82 8.18
C MET A 1 -9.61 -6.58 8.58
N ALA A 2 -10.10 -7.56 7.80
CA ALA A 2 -11.35 -8.29 8.10
C ALA A 2 -11.40 -8.85 9.54
N ASP A 3 -10.39 -9.61 9.95
CA ASP A 3 -10.32 -10.17 11.30
C ASP A 3 -10.30 -9.10 12.42
N CYS A 4 -9.76 -7.91 12.12
CA CYS A 4 -9.77 -6.80 13.06
C CYS A 4 -11.17 -6.20 13.22
N VAL A 5 -11.89 -6.00 12.13
CA VAL A 5 -13.26 -5.45 12.21
C VAL A 5 -14.25 -6.46 12.79
N GLU A 6 -14.04 -7.77 12.61
CA GLU A 6 -14.81 -8.80 13.31
C GLU A 6 -14.63 -8.72 14.83
N LYS A 7 -13.41 -8.46 15.33
CA LYS A 7 -13.17 -8.20 16.76
C LYS A 7 -13.89 -6.96 17.28
N MET A 8 -14.25 -6.05 16.36
CA MET A 8 -15.01 -4.84 16.67
C MET A 8 -16.53 -5.01 16.48
N GLY A 9 -17.02 -6.25 16.33
CA GLY A 9 -18.44 -6.57 16.28
C GLY A 9 -19.04 -6.75 14.88
N VAL A 10 -18.27 -6.55 13.81
CA VAL A 10 -18.74 -6.79 12.44
C VAL A 10 -18.78 -8.28 12.18
N SER A 11 -19.87 -8.80 11.63
CA SER A 11 -19.98 -10.20 11.19
C SER A 11 -19.65 -10.31 9.70
N ILE A 12 -18.73 -11.22 9.33
CA ILE A 12 -18.31 -11.44 7.95
C ILE A 12 -18.48 -12.89 7.57
N GLU A 13 -19.38 -13.17 6.63
CA GLU A 13 -19.53 -14.49 6.02
C GLU A 13 -18.62 -14.55 4.79
N ARG A 14 -17.57 -15.37 4.86
CA ARG A 14 -16.56 -15.50 3.79
C ARG A 14 -16.94 -16.63 2.84
N GLY A 15 -17.55 -16.29 1.71
CA GLY A 15 -17.77 -17.22 0.60
C GLY A 15 -16.56 -17.29 -0.33
N LYS A 16 -16.57 -18.26 -1.26
CA LYS A 16 -15.50 -18.42 -2.27
C LYS A 16 -15.47 -17.30 -3.30
N GLU A 17 -16.65 -16.83 -3.72
CA GLU A 17 -16.82 -15.83 -4.79
C GLU A 17 -17.25 -14.47 -4.24
N ASN A 18 -17.90 -14.45 -3.08
CA ASN A 18 -18.42 -13.23 -2.46
C ASN A 18 -18.31 -13.31 -0.94
N TRP A 19 -18.27 -12.16 -0.32
CA TRP A 19 -18.38 -12.02 1.13
C TRP A 19 -19.65 -11.25 1.46
N VAL A 20 -20.32 -11.64 2.55
CA VAL A 20 -21.45 -10.89 3.11
C VAL A 20 -20.98 -10.24 4.39
N ILE A 21 -21.08 -8.91 4.45
CA ILE A 21 -20.65 -8.12 5.60
C ILE A 21 -21.90 -7.57 6.27
N HIS A 22 -22.15 -8.04 7.49
CA HIS A 22 -23.22 -7.54 8.35
C HIS A 22 -22.63 -6.55 9.33
N GLY A 23 -22.82 -5.27 9.07
CA GLY A 23 -22.24 -4.23 9.89
C GLY A 23 -22.96 -2.91 9.71
N GLY A 24 -22.66 -2.02 10.58
CA GLY A 24 -23.08 -0.65 10.60
C GLY A 24 -22.39 0.03 11.75
N ARG A 25 -22.40 1.35 11.80
CA ARG A 25 -21.71 2.10 12.84
C ARG A 25 -22.16 1.71 14.25
N GLU A 26 -23.45 1.43 14.42
CA GLU A 26 -24.07 1.01 15.68
C GLU A 26 -23.57 -0.36 16.20
N PHE A 27 -22.93 -1.14 15.34
CA PHE A 27 -22.38 -2.46 15.71
C PHE A 27 -20.90 -2.40 16.09
N LEU A 28 -20.20 -1.29 15.82
CA LEU A 28 -18.79 -1.16 16.19
C LEU A 28 -18.66 -0.98 17.70
N VAL A 29 -17.92 -1.91 18.30
CA VAL A 29 -17.59 -1.91 19.72
C VAL A 29 -16.09 -1.94 19.92
N PRO A 30 -15.56 -1.46 21.07
CA PRO A 30 -14.15 -1.62 21.39
C PRO A 30 -13.75 -3.09 21.31
N PRO A 31 -12.65 -3.44 20.63
CA PRO A 31 -12.24 -4.82 20.44
C PRO A 31 -11.80 -5.45 21.77
N LYS A 32 -12.06 -6.75 21.93
CA LYS A 32 -11.47 -7.53 23.00
C LYS A 32 -10.04 -7.93 22.65
N GLY A 33 -9.07 -7.35 23.35
CA GLY A 33 -7.64 -7.60 23.12
C GLY A 33 -7.08 -6.79 21.95
N LYS A 34 -5.88 -7.18 21.50
CA LYS A 34 -5.15 -6.43 20.46
C LYS A 34 -5.73 -6.64 19.06
N LEU A 35 -5.64 -5.62 18.25
CA LEU A 35 -5.84 -5.68 16.80
C LEU A 35 -4.49 -5.97 16.11
N ASP A 36 -4.37 -7.14 15.52
CA ASP A 36 -3.18 -7.55 14.78
C ASP A 36 -3.38 -7.21 13.29
N CYS A 37 -2.62 -6.24 12.82
CA CYS A 37 -2.68 -5.75 11.44
C CYS A 37 -1.75 -6.54 10.48
N GLY A 38 -1.05 -7.57 10.96
CA GLY A 38 -0.09 -8.34 10.18
C GLY A 38 0.98 -7.43 9.58
N ASN A 39 1.16 -7.47 8.25
CA ASN A 39 2.11 -6.63 7.52
C ASN A 39 1.51 -5.29 7.04
N SER A 40 0.23 -5.00 7.32
CA SER A 40 -0.50 -3.91 6.69
C SER A 40 -0.43 -2.59 7.46
N ALA A 41 0.42 -1.65 7.01
CA ALA A 41 0.41 -0.27 7.53
C ALA A 41 -0.91 0.46 7.25
N THR A 42 -1.56 0.16 6.14
CA THR A 42 -2.88 0.71 5.80
C THR A 42 -3.92 0.31 6.85
N ALA A 43 -3.96 -0.99 7.20
CA ALA A 43 -4.86 -1.48 8.24
C ALA A 43 -4.55 -0.83 9.59
N ALA A 44 -3.28 -0.78 10.00
CA ALA A 44 -2.87 -0.18 11.25
C ALA A 44 -3.29 1.29 11.35
N LYS A 45 -3.03 2.09 10.31
CA LYS A 45 -3.36 3.52 10.31
C LYS A 45 -4.86 3.78 10.29
N ILE A 46 -5.62 3.08 9.45
CA ILE A 46 -7.08 3.23 9.39
C ILE A 46 -7.72 2.82 10.73
N LEU A 47 -7.36 1.65 11.24
CA LEU A 47 -7.93 1.14 12.50
C LEU A 47 -7.56 2.03 13.68
N SER A 48 -6.36 2.61 13.71
CA SER A 48 -5.96 3.54 14.79
C SER A 48 -6.91 4.73 14.90
N PHE A 49 -7.32 5.33 13.78
CA PHE A 49 -8.30 6.42 13.81
C PHE A 49 -9.70 5.95 14.15
N ILE A 50 -10.11 4.77 13.70
CA ILE A 50 -11.42 4.21 14.02
C ILE A 50 -11.52 3.92 15.53
N VAL A 51 -10.52 3.25 16.12
CA VAL A 51 -10.54 2.94 17.54
C VAL A 51 -10.38 4.17 18.43
N ALA A 52 -9.75 5.22 17.92
CA ALA A 52 -9.67 6.51 18.58
C ALA A 52 -11.02 7.24 18.72
N CYS A 53 -12.09 6.70 18.13
CA CYS A 53 -13.47 7.17 18.39
C CYS A 53 -14.10 6.50 19.62
N PHE A 54 -13.44 5.51 20.24
CA PHE A 54 -13.94 4.84 21.44
C PHE A 54 -13.34 5.45 22.71
N ASP A 55 -14.11 5.47 23.77
CA ASP A 55 -13.64 5.77 25.13
C ASP A 55 -13.16 4.47 25.82
N SER A 56 -12.11 3.87 25.27
CA SER A 56 -11.56 2.61 25.78
C SER A 56 -10.15 2.37 25.22
N PRO A 57 -9.24 1.78 26.02
CA PRO A 57 -7.90 1.45 25.54
C PRO A 57 -7.94 0.32 24.49
N VAL A 58 -7.25 0.52 23.38
CA VAL A 58 -7.11 -0.46 22.31
C VAL A 58 -5.64 -0.57 21.88
N VAL A 59 -5.13 -1.79 21.84
CA VAL A 59 -3.77 -2.07 21.38
C VAL A 59 -3.77 -2.40 19.88
N ILE A 60 -2.99 -1.65 19.10
CA ILE A 60 -2.67 -1.94 17.70
C ILE A 60 -1.31 -2.62 17.65
N ASP A 61 -1.20 -3.70 16.86
CA ASP A 61 0.03 -4.47 16.69
C ASP A 61 0.16 -4.98 15.24
N GLY A 62 1.28 -5.61 14.92
CA GLY A 62 1.53 -6.25 13.64
C GLY A 62 2.78 -7.12 13.66
N ASP A 63 3.21 -7.56 12.50
CA ASP A 63 4.39 -8.40 12.35
C ASP A 63 5.71 -7.64 12.59
N SER A 64 6.84 -8.36 12.49
CA SER A 64 8.17 -7.81 12.72
C SER A 64 8.56 -6.72 11.70
N SER A 65 8.03 -6.75 10.47
CA SER A 65 8.23 -5.71 9.47
C SER A 65 7.42 -4.47 9.82
N LEU A 66 6.13 -4.62 10.15
CA LEU A 66 5.26 -3.51 10.48
C LEU A 66 5.71 -2.76 11.75
N ARG A 67 6.23 -3.49 12.76
CA ARG A 67 6.77 -2.90 14.00
C ARG A 67 8.01 -2.01 13.77
N LYS A 68 8.71 -2.16 12.65
CA LYS A 68 9.87 -1.31 12.30
C LYS A 68 9.48 0.00 11.64
N ARG A 69 8.24 0.11 11.15
CA ARG A 69 7.77 1.31 10.44
C ARG A 69 7.51 2.48 11.38
N ASP A 70 7.57 3.68 10.82
CA ASP A 70 7.32 4.92 11.54
C ASP A 70 5.82 5.24 11.58
N PHE A 71 5.32 5.48 12.78
CA PHE A 71 3.96 5.92 13.04
C PHE A 71 3.89 7.31 13.68
N THR A 72 5.01 8.02 13.79
CA THR A 72 5.13 9.31 14.49
C THR A 72 4.08 10.32 14.04
N GLN A 73 3.83 10.46 12.73
CA GLN A 73 2.81 11.38 12.23
C GLN A 73 1.39 10.97 12.67
N LEU A 74 1.08 9.67 12.64
CA LEU A 74 -0.21 9.16 13.09
C LEU A 74 -0.43 9.45 14.57
N THR A 75 0.52 9.06 15.41
CA THR A 75 0.42 9.19 16.87
C THR A 75 0.37 10.65 17.29
N LYS A 76 1.19 11.51 16.67
CA LYS A 76 1.11 12.96 16.84
C LYS A 76 -0.28 13.50 16.49
N THR A 77 -0.85 13.09 15.36
CA THR A 77 -2.20 13.50 14.94
C THR A 77 -3.25 13.11 15.98
N LEU A 78 -3.19 11.89 16.54
CA LEU A 78 -4.10 11.42 17.57
C LEU A 78 -3.96 12.22 18.89
N VAL A 79 -2.73 12.51 19.30
CA VAL A 79 -2.44 13.32 20.50
C VAL A 79 -2.92 14.75 20.32
N ASP A 80 -2.67 15.38 19.17
CA ASP A 80 -3.18 16.73 18.85
C ASP A 80 -4.72 16.80 18.94
N LEU A 81 -5.41 15.69 18.70
CA LEU A 81 -6.87 15.57 18.75
C LEU A 81 -7.40 15.05 20.10
N GLY A 82 -6.52 14.96 21.11
CA GLY A 82 -6.90 14.69 22.50
C GLY A 82 -6.90 13.23 22.92
N CYS A 83 -6.35 12.32 22.12
CA CYS A 83 -6.15 10.93 22.49
C CYS A 83 -4.85 10.75 23.29
N GLU A 84 -4.81 9.71 24.14
CA GLU A 84 -3.56 9.22 24.71
C GLU A 84 -3.00 8.10 23.83
N VAL A 85 -1.68 8.14 23.56
CA VAL A 85 -0.99 7.12 22.77
C VAL A 85 0.31 6.74 23.47
N SER A 86 0.52 5.45 23.70
CA SER A 86 1.62 4.96 24.54
C SER A 86 3.01 5.00 23.87
N SER A 87 3.07 5.00 22.53
CA SER A 87 4.32 4.93 21.76
C SER A 87 4.08 5.37 20.31
N ASP A 88 5.13 5.76 19.61
CA ASP A 88 5.15 6.01 18.16
C ASP A 88 5.56 4.77 17.34
N LYS A 89 5.75 3.63 18.00
CA LYS A 89 6.07 2.33 17.38
C LYS A 89 5.15 1.24 17.90
N LEU A 90 4.81 0.31 17.01
CA LEU A 90 4.01 -0.86 17.37
C LEU A 90 4.76 -1.84 18.30
N PRO A 91 4.08 -2.49 19.23
CA PRO A 91 2.68 -2.26 19.57
C PRO A 91 2.49 -0.95 20.34
N PHE A 92 1.40 -0.23 20.07
CA PHE A 92 1.01 0.92 20.87
C PHE A 92 -0.46 0.83 21.29
N GLU A 93 -0.77 1.44 22.43
CA GLU A 93 -2.12 1.58 22.95
C GLU A 93 -2.65 2.97 22.63
N ILE A 94 -3.92 3.02 22.23
CA ILE A 94 -4.66 4.27 21.97
C ILE A 94 -5.83 4.31 22.94
N ILE A 95 -6.01 5.44 23.61
CA ILE A 95 -7.17 5.75 24.45
C ILE A 95 -7.80 7.02 23.87
N GLY A 96 -9.02 6.88 23.33
CA GLY A 96 -9.84 7.99 22.85
C GLY A 96 -10.83 8.45 23.95
N PRO A 97 -11.90 9.17 23.59
CA PRO A 97 -12.28 9.50 22.22
C PRO A 97 -11.51 10.70 21.67
N ILE A 98 -11.50 10.85 20.34
CA ILE A 98 -11.08 12.11 19.70
C ILE A 98 -11.98 13.24 20.25
N SER A 99 -11.36 14.17 20.97
CA SER A 99 -12.08 15.22 21.73
C SER A 99 -12.33 16.51 20.94
N GLY A 100 -11.97 16.52 19.64
CA GLY A 100 -12.00 17.70 18.78
C GLY A 100 -10.64 18.38 18.70
N GLY A 101 -10.56 19.54 18.05
CA GLY A 101 -9.33 20.32 17.97
C GLY A 101 -8.77 20.46 16.57
N ARG A 102 -7.47 20.73 16.50
CA ARG A 102 -6.73 21.00 15.26
C ARG A 102 -5.47 20.15 15.19
N THR A 103 -5.16 19.69 14.00
CA THR A 103 -3.90 18.99 13.71
C THR A 103 -3.38 19.36 12.34
N SER A 104 -2.15 18.94 12.03
CA SER A 104 -1.54 19.11 10.72
C SER A 104 -0.91 17.80 10.25
N ILE A 105 -1.11 17.47 8.97
CA ILE A 105 -0.61 16.24 8.36
C ILE A 105 0.29 16.59 7.19
N ASP A 106 1.51 16.06 7.19
CA ASP A 106 2.44 16.12 6.06
C ASP A 106 2.11 15.03 5.04
N GLU A 107 1.54 15.43 3.91
CA GLU A 107 1.18 14.51 2.83
C GLU A 107 2.39 13.96 2.07
N SER A 108 3.59 14.50 2.28
CA SER A 108 4.83 13.97 1.69
C SER A 108 5.29 12.65 2.32
N VAL A 109 4.79 12.35 3.52
CA VAL A 109 5.12 11.12 4.25
C VAL A 109 4.20 9.96 3.81
N SER A 110 2.88 10.18 3.82
CA SER A 110 1.92 9.11 3.51
C SER A 110 0.49 9.64 3.35
N SER A 111 -0.21 9.20 2.31
CA SER A 111 -1.65 9.43 2.14
C SER A 111 -2.52 8.65 3.14
N GLN A 112 -1.99 7.59 3.77
CA GLN A 112 -2.77 6.68 4.62
C GLN A 112 -3.26 7.32 5.92
N THR A 113 -2.53 8.32 6.47
CA THR A 113 -2.97 9.06 7.65
C THR A 113 -4.23 9.89 7.33
N VAL A 114 -4.24 10.54 6.16
CA VAL A 114 -5.40 11.29 5.67
C VAL A 114 -6.58 10.36 5.40
N THR A 115 -6.34 9.22 4.74
CA THR A 115 -7.36 8.17 4.54
C THR A 115 -7.99 7.74 5.88
N GLY A 116 -7.17 7.43 6.88
CA GLY A 116 -7.65 6.95 8.18
C GLY A 116 -8.56 7.97 8.89
N ILE A 117 -8.15 9.23 8.93
CA ILE A 117 -8.92 10.28 9.63
C ILE A 117 -10.22 10.64 8.90
N ILE A 118 -10.24 10.61 7.55
CA ILE A 118 -11.47 10.82 6.78
C ILE A 118 -12.47 9.68 7.05
N LEU A 119 -12.02 8.42 6.98
CA LEU A 119 -12.90 7.27 7.27
C LEU A 119 -13.44 7.29 8.69
N ALA A 120 -12.61 7.63 9.68
CA ALA A 120 -13.02 7.72 11.08
C ALA A 120 -13.98 8.91 11.35
N SER A 121 -14.02 9.91 10.47
CA SER A 121 -14.81 11.13 10.71
C SER A 121 -16.29 10.88 10.89
N ALA A 122 -16.84 9.80 10.31
CA ALA A 122 -18.21 9.38 10.58
C ALA A 122 -18.46 9.07 12.08
N GLY A 123 -17.39 8.70 12.82
CA GLY A 123 -17.42 8.38 14.24
C GLY A 123 -17.23 9.56 15.19
N LEU A 124 -16.88 10.73 14.70
CA LEU A 124 -16.55 11.88 15.53
C LEU A 124 -17.76 12.41 16.31
N GLU A 125 -17.55 12.73 17.57
CA GLU A 125 -18.54 13.47 18.37
C GLU A 125 -18.41 14.99 18.20
N LYS A 126 -17.18 15.47 17.99
CA LYS A 126 -16.86 16.88 17.79
C LYS A 126 -16.13 17.10 16.48
N GLN A 127 -16.32 18.29 15.92
CA GLN A 127 -15.63 18.71 14.72
C GLN A 127 -14.12 18.85 14.97
N ILE A 128 -13.33 18.48 13.97
CA ILE A 128 -11.88 18.67 13.92
C ILE A 128 -11.48 19.46 12.67
N GLU A 129 -10.36 20.18 12.75
CA GLU A 129 -9.73 20.87 11.62
C GLU A 129 -8.38 20.20 11.32
N VAL A 130 -8.19 19.78 10.08
CA VAL A 130 -6.95 19.15 9.60
C VAL A 130 -6.32 20.06 8.57
N SER A 131 -5.12 20.57 8.84
CA SER A 131 -4.31 21.31 7.87
C SER A 131 -3.39 20.35 7.14
N LEU A 132 -3.43 20.35 5.81
CA LEU A 132 -2.60 19.50 4.96
C LEU A 132 -1.45 20.34 4.42
N PHE A 133 -0.25 19.78 4.41
CA PHE A 133 0.92 20.44 3.87
C PHE A 133 1.91 19.43 3.25
N GLY A 134 2.97 19.93 2.63
CA GLY A 134 3.96 19.12 1.95
C GLY A 134 3.49 18.67 0.56
N ASP A 135 4.42 18.08 -0.15
CA ASP A 135 4.19 17.57 -1.51
C ASP A 135 3.52 16.18 -1.44
N ALA A 136 2.22 16.12 -1.62
CA ALA A 136 1.43 14.89 -1.48
C ALA A 136 1.98 13.71 -2.31
N VAL A 137 2.04 12.53 -1.67
CA VAL A 137 2.44 11.26 -2.30
C VAL A 137 1.29 10.26 -2.29
N SER A 138 1.31 9.32 -3.24
CA SER A 138 0.28 8.27 -3.31
C SER A 138 -1.15 8.84 -3.30
N ARG A 139 -1.35 9.98 -3.96
CA ARG A 139 -2.61 10.75 -3.96
C ARG A 139 -3.80 9.93 -4.41
N TRP A 140 -3.59 9.01 -5.35
CA TRP A 140 -4.62 8.13 -5.87
C TRP A 140 -5.41 7.41 -4.77
N TYR A 141 -4.73 6.90 -3.72
CA TYR A 141 -5.40 6.20 -2.63
C TYR A 141 -6.24 7.14 -1.75
N ARG A 142 -5.78 8.36 -1.54
CA ARG A 142 -6.56 9.40 -0.85
C ARG A 142 -7.79 9.78 -1.67
N ASP A 143 -7.62 10.03 -2.96
CA ASP A 143 -8.69 10.45 -3.86
C ASP A 143 -9.75 9.34 -3.99
N LEU A 144 -9.34 8.07 -4.06
CA LEU A 144 -10.25 6.92 -3.98
C LEU A 144 -11.02 6.88 -2.65
N THR A 145 -10.36 7.18 -1.53
CA THR A 145 -11.04 7.27 -0.22
C THR A 145 -12.12 8.33 -0.23
N ILE A 146 -11.82 9.51 -0.75
CA ILE A 146 -12.78 10.62 -0.85
C ILE A 146 -13.96 10.23 -1.74
N GLU A 147 -13.70 9.61 -2.90
CA GLU A 147 -14.73 9.12 -3.80
C GLU A 147 -15.67 8.12 -3.12
N ILE A 148 -15.11 7.12 -2.43
CA ILE A 148 -15.90 6.12 -1.69
C ILE A 148 -16.71 6.79 -0.57
N CYS A 149 -16.12 7.70 0.20
CA CYS A 149 -16.83 8.41 1.25
C CYS A 149 -17.98 9.26 0.67
N ASN A 150 -17.78 9.92 -0.47
CA ASN A 150 -18.84 10.68 -1.14
C ASN A 150 -19.99 9.77 -1.61
N HIS A 151 -19.69 8.60 -2.16
CA HIS A 151 -20.70 7.59 -2.51
C HIS A 151 -21.47 7.10 -1.27
N CYS A 152 -20.82 7.09 -0.11
CA CYS A 152 -21.41 6.71 1.16
C CYS A 152 -22.10 7.87 1.89
N GLY A 153 -22.20 9.06 1.28
CA GLY A 153 -22.95 10.20 1.84
C GLY A 153 -22.11 11.29 2.50
N TRP A 154 -20.77 11.19 2.47
CA TRP A 154 -19.93 12.31 2.89
C TRP A 154 -20.05 13.47 1.90
N SER A 155 -20.18 14.68 2.41
CA SER A 155 -20.30 15.91 1.58
C SER A 155 -19.26 16.97 1.95
N GLY A 156 -18.20 16.60 2.67
CA GLY A 156 -17.13 17.50 3.05
C GLY A 156 -16.34 17.98 1.82
N LYS A 157 -15.69 19.14 1.96
CA LYS A 157 -14.74 19.64 0.98
C LYS A 157 -13.33 19.22 1.37
N PHE A 158 -12.55 18.83 0.39
CA PHE A 158 -11.17 18.45 0.56
C PHE A 158 -10.26 19.50 -0.10
N ASP A 159 -9.63 20.32 0.74
CA ASP A 159 -8.68 21.37 0.36
C ASP A 159 -7.47 21.31 1.31
N GLU A 160 -6.58 22.30 1.26
CA GLU A 160 -5.44 22.43 2.20
C GLU A 160 -5.88 22.44 3.68
N LYS A 161 -7.11 22.83 3.94
CA LYS A 161 -7.78 22.74 5.24
C LYS A 161 -9.07 21.94 5.10
N VAL A 162 -9.10 20.82 5.80
CA VAL A 162 -10.28 19.92 5.81
C VAL A 162 -10.96 20.03 7.15
N ILE A 163 -12.25 20.35 7.13
CA ILE A 163 -13.10 20.32 8.32
C ILE A 163 -13.85 18.99 8.30
N LEU A 164 -13.60 18.16 9.31
CA LEU A 164 -14.23 16.87 9.48
C LEU A 164 -15.17 16.90 10.67
N SER A 165 -16.38 16.47 10.44
CA SER A 165 -17.44 16.33 11.44
C SER A 165 -18.18 15.03 11.22
N LYS A 166 -18.96 14.61 12.19
CA LYS A 166 -19.85 13.45 12.08
C LYS A 166 -20.75 13.56 10.85
N TRP A 167 -20.90 12.44 10.15
CA TRP A 167 -21.81 12.29 9.02
C TRP A 167 -22.47 10.92 9.03
N ASP A 168 -23.63 10.82 8.40
CA ASP A 168 -24.38 9.56 8.35
C ASP A 168 -23.93 8.72 7.16
N VAL A 169 -23.38 7.57 7.46
CA VAL A 169 -22.93 6.61 6.44
C VAL A 169 -24.15 5.98 5.77
N LYS A 170 -24.25 6.13 4.46
CA LYS A 170 -25.26 5.50 3.62
C LYS A 170 -24.58 4.44 2.77
N THR A 171 -24.93 3.18 2.97
CA THR A 171 -24.41 2.10 2.15
C THR A 171 -25.01 2.19 0.75
N PRO A 172 -24.24 2.35 -0.32
CA PRO A 172 -24.76 2.33 -1.68
C PRO A 172 -25.28 0.94 -2.04
N GLU A 173 -26.26 0.85 -2.93
CA GLU A 173 -26.85 -0.44 -3.39
C GLU A 173 -25.80 -1.31 -4.08
N LYS A 174 -24.85 -0.70 -4.77
CA LYS A 174 -23.77 -1.37 -5.49
C LYS A 174 -22.48 -0.57 -5.40
N VAL A 175 -21.39 -1.25 -5.08
CA VAL A 175 -20.03 -0.72 -5.20
C VAL A 175 -19.27 -1.60 -6.19
N GLU A 176 -18.71 -0.98 -7.21
CA GLU A 176 -17.85 -1.66 -8.17
C GLU A 176 -16.39 -1.47 -7.74
N ILE A 177 -15.71 -2.57 -7.40
CA ILE A 177 -14.30 -2.54 -7.02
C ILE A 177 -13.47 -2.69 -8.30
N PRO A 178 -12.66 -1.69 -8.67
CA PRO A 178 -11.83 -1.77 -9.86
C PRO A 178 -10.75 -2.86 -9.71
N PRO A 179 -10.23 -3.39 -10.84
CA PRO A 179 -9.12 -4.33 -10.82
C PRO A 179 -7.88 -3.76 -10.11
N GLU A 180 -7.09 -4.64 -9.46
CA GLU A 180 -5.81 -4.27 -8.82
C GLU A 180 -4.72 -3.99 -9.87
N ILE A 181 -4.67 -2.76 -10.32
CA ILE A 181 -3.80 -2.33 -11.41
C ILE A 181 -2.30 -2.34 -11.03
N SER A 182 -1.96 -2.29 -9.73
CA SER A 182 -0.55 -2.28 -9.29
C SER A 182 0.17 -3.62 -9.52
N LEU A 183 -0.57 -4.68 -9.87
CA LEU A 183 -0.01 -5.98 -10.26
C LEU A 183 0.28 -6.05 -11.77
N PHE A 184 -0.28 -5.15 -12.56
CA PHE A 184 -0.11 -5.12 -14.02
C PHE A 184 1.35 -5.10 -14.47
N PRO A 185 2.29 -4.33 -13.84
CA PRO A 185 3.70 -4.35 -14.24
C PRO A 185 4.35 -5.73 -14.15
N LEU A 186 3.86 -6.63 -13.29
CA LEU A 186 4.38 -7.99 -13.19
C LEU A 186 4.05 -8.81 -14.45
N SER A 187 2.83 -8.64 -15.00
CA SER A 187 2.44 -9.29 -16.26
C SER A 187 3.23 -8.73 -17.44
N VAL A 188 3.44 -7.41 -17.48
CA VAL A 188 4.29 -6.78 -18.49
C VAL A 188 5.73 -7.29 -18.41
N LEU A 189 6.29 -7.40 -17.20
CA LEU A 189 7.62 -7.95 -16.99
C LEU A 189 7.71 -9.41 -17.46
N PHE A 190 6.69 -10.23 -17.14
CA PHE A 190 6.62 -11.61 -17.61
C PHE A 190 6.64 -11.68 -19.14
N ASP A 191 5.80 -10.89 -19.80
CA ASP A 191 5.74 -10.84 -21.26
C ASP A 191 7.06 -10.42 -21.90
N LEU A 192 7.73 -9.41 -21.34
CA LEU A 192 9.06 -8.99 -21.81
C LEU A 192 10.10 -10.09 -21.68
N LEU A 193 10.14 -10.80 -20.55
CA LEU A 193 11.11 -11.86 -20.30
C LEU A 193 10.88 -13.09 -21.19
N HIS A 194 9.64 -13.42 -21.50
CA HIS A 194 9.28 -14.63 -22.25
C HIS A 194 8.97 -14.37 -23.72
N GLY A 195 8.89 -13.11 -24.16
CA GLY A 195 8.49 -12.75 -25.52
C GLY A 195 7.04 -13.09 -25.83
N THR A 196 6.18 -13.08 -24.81
CA THR A 196 4.76 -13.37 -24.93
C THR A 196 3.94 -12.07 -24.99
N LYS A 197 2.65 -12.20 -25.27
CA LYS A 197 1.66 -11.12 -25.20
C LYS A 197 0.42 -11.69 -24.52
N SER A 198 0.54 -12.01 -23.24
CA SER A 198 -0.52 -12.66 -22.46
C SER A 198 -1.67 -11.72 -22.13
N MET A 199 -1.45 -10.40 -22.23
CA MET A 199 -2.43 -9.40 -21.84
C MET A 199 -3.15 -8.80 -23.05
N ASN A 200 -4.37 -9.30 -23.29
CA ASN A 200 -5.32 -8.72 -24.26
C ASN A 200 -6.24 -7.65 -23.62
N GLN A 201 -5.93 -7.18 -22.42
CA GLN A 201 -6.78 -6.18 -21.78
C GLN A 201 -6.41 -4.79 -22.26
N ASP A 202 -7.40 -4.10 -22.83
CA ASP A 202 -7.30 -2.70 -23.22
C ASP A 202 -7.37 -1.81 -21.97
N PHE A 203 -6.23 -1.58 -21.35
CA PHE A 203 -6.09 -0.67 -20.20
C PHE A 203 -5.97 0.79 -20.63
N THR A 204 -6.06 1.10 -21.94
CA THR A 204 -5.89 2.45 -22.45
C THR A 204 -6.93 3.44 -21.92
N ASN A 205 -8.08 2.96 -21.46
CA ASN A 205 -9.13 3.75 -20.85
C ASN A 205 -8.92 4.08 -19.37
N LEU A 206 -7.92 3.47 -18.71
CA LEU A 206 -7.60 3.73 -17.31
C LEU A 206 -6.64 4.94 -17.22
N GLN A 207 -7.18 6.13 -17.02
CA GLN A 207 -6.42 7.37 -16.75
C GLN A 207 -5.81 7.37 -15.34
N SER A 208 -5.14 6.30 -14.97
CA SER A 208 -4.50 6.15 -13.67
C SER A 208 -3.04 6.63 -13.74
N PRO A 209 -2.52 7.37 -12.73
CA PRO A 209 -1.11 7.71 -12.62
C PRO A 209 -0.19 6.49 -12.72
N LEU A 210 -0.67 5.35 -12.25
CA LEU A 210 0.02 4.07 -12.29
C LEU A 210 0.19 3.57 -13.73
N PHE A 211 -0.87 3.63 -14.55
CA PHE A 211 -0.80 3.23 -15.95
C PHE A 211 0.18 4.10 -16.73
N LYS A 212 0.14 5.42 -16.48
CA LYS A 212 1.08 6.36 -17.08
C LYS A 212 2.53 6.00 -16.70
N ALA A 213 2.80 5.69 -15.43
CA ALA A 213 4.14 5.30 -14.99
C ALA A 213 4.63 4.02 -15.68
N ILE A 214 3.75 3.03 -15.89
CA ILE A 214 4.08 1.80 -16.63
C ILE A 214 4.36 2.11 -18.10
N SER A 215 3.50 2.90 -18.73
CA SER A 215 3.68 3.33 -20.12
C SER A 215 4.99 4.10 -20.32
N ASP A 216 5.32 4.99 -19.38
CA ASP A 216 6.58 5.75 -19.40
C ASP A 216 7.80 4.80 -19.20
N ALA A 217 7.69 3.77 -18.35
CA ALA A 217 8.76 2.77 -18.15
C ALA A 217 9.00 1.88 -19.38
N LEU A 218 7.96 1.65 -20.18
CA LEU A 218 8.05 0.88 -21.44
C LEU A 218 8.53 1.71 -22.62
N SER A 219 8.43 3.04 -22.53
CA SER A 219 8.77 3.93 -23.63
C SER A 219 10.28 4.09 -23.79
N SER A 220 10.80 3.79 -24.96
CA SER A 220 12.19 4.05 -25.30
C SER A 220 12.54 5.55 -25.42
N GLU A 221 11.53 6.43 -25.52
CA GLU A 221 11.71 7.87 -25.66
C GLU A 221 11.78 8.60 -24.30
N LYS A 222 11.27 7.98 -23.24
CA LYS A 222 11.23 8.57 -21.90
C LYS A 222 12.22 7.88 -20.97
N ASN A 223 13.36 8.54 -20.76
CA ASN A 223 14.39 8.04 -19.85
C ASN A 223 14.07 8.28 -18.35
N LYS A 224 12.90 8.85 -18.01
CA LYS A 224 12.55 9.22 -16.63
C LYS A 224 11.11 8.88 -16.28
N VAL A 225 10.93 8.16 -15.17
CA VAL A 225 9.62 7.75 -14.64
C VAL A 225 9.45 8.29 -13.24
N ASN A 226 8.43 9.11 -13.01
CA ASN A 226 8.12 9.63 -11.69
C ASN A 226 7.13 8.70 -10.98
N LEU A 227 7.56 8.08 -9.87
CA LEU A 227 6.77 7.15 -9.07
C LEU A 227 6.26 7.75 -7.74
N ARG A 228 6.14 9.07 -7.64
CA ARG A 228 5.59 9.74 -6.44
C ARG A 228 4.24 9.17 -6.02
N ASP A 229 3.35 8.96 -6.97
CA ASP A 229 2.00 8.45 -6.71
C ASP A 229 1.88 6.93 -6.87
N SER A 230 2.96 6.25 -7.24
CA SER A 230 2.95 4.83 -7.62
C SER A 230 4.18 4.07 -7.09
N SER A 231 4.66 4.42 -5.89
CA SER A 231 5.88 3.82 -5.31
C SER A 231 5.78 2.30 -5.06
N ASP A 232 4.57 1.74 -5.12
CA ASP A 232 4.35 0.30 -4.98
C ASP A 232 4.86 -0.53 -6.16
N ILE A 233 5.11 0.12 -7.32
CA ILE A 233 5.58 -0.56 -8.53
C ILE A 233 7.07 -0.33 -8.82
N ILE A 234 7.86 0.18 -7.87
CA ILE A 234 9.30 0.46 -8.06
C ILE A 234 10.04 -0.78 -8.54
N ALA A 235 9.89 -1.92 -7.87
CA ALA A 235 10.63 -3.13 -8.20
C ALA A 235 10.32 -3.66 -9.61
N PRO A 236 9.06 -3.91 -10.00
CA PRO A 236 8.77 -4.36 -11.35
C PRO A 236 9.09 -3.30 -12.42
N CYS A 237 8.87 -1.98 -12.18
CA CYS A 237 9.25 -0.94 -13.13
C CYS A 237 10.76 -0.87 -13.35
N ALA A 238 11.57 -0.93 -12.29
CA ALA A 238 13.03 -0.96 -12.40
C ALA A 238 13.50 -2.17 -13.22
N THR A 239 12.88 -3.33 -13.02
CA THR A 239 13.22 -4.55 -13.77
C THR A 239 12.81 -4.44 -15.24
N ILE A 240 11.62 -3.89 -15.53
CA ILE A 240 11.17 -3.58 -16.90
C ILE A 240 12.18 -2.65 -17.59
N MET A 241 12.61 -1.58 -16.92
CA MET A 241 13.58 -0.64 -17.46
C MET A 241 14.94 -1.30 -17.67
N ALA A 242 15.41 -2.14 -16.74
CA ALA A 242 16.67 -2.86 -16.87
C ALA A 242 16.71 -3.77 -18.09
N VAL A 243 15.64 -4.53 -18.33
CA VAL A 243 15.51 -5.40 -19.51
C VAL A 243 15.29 -4.59 -20.80
N GLY A 244 14.56 -3.46 -20.68
CA GLY A 244 14.24 -2.54 -21.78
C GLY A 244 15.34 -1.52 -22.03
N SER A 245 14.96 -0.26 -22.21
CA SER A 245 15.85 0.83 -22.65
C SER A 245 16.63 1.52 -21.51
N GLY A 246 16.40 1.12 -20.25
CA GLY A 246 16.99 1.81 -19.10
C GLY A 246 16.32 3.12 -18.77
N GLY A 247 16.97 3.90 -17.89
CA GLY A 247 16.49 5.25 -17.52
C GLY A 247 16.62 5.54 -16.04
N GLU A 248 15.76 6.42 -15.54
CA GLU A 248 15.76 6.90 -14.16
C GLU A 248 14.35 6.85 -13.56
N ILE A 249 14.21 6.18 -12.43
CA ILE A 249 13.05 6.30 -11.54
C ILE A 249 13.34 7.44 -10.55
N LEU A 250 12.37 8.32 -10.34
CA LEU A 250 12.47 9.46 -9.44
C LEU A 250 11.17 9.72 -8.67
N GLY A 251 11.22 10.63 -7.71
CA GLY A 251 10.04 11.12 -6.99
C GLY A 251 9.51 10.20 -5.88
N ALA A 252 10.23 9.16 -5.49
CA ALA A 252 9.75 8.18 -4.54
C ALA A 252 10.59 8.04 -3.24
N PRO A 253 11.06 9.11 -2.57
CA PRO A 253 11.85 8.99 -1.35
C PRO A 253 11.08 8.28 -0.22
N HIS A 254 9.75 8.44 -0.18
CA HIS A 254 8.86 7.80 0.80
C HIS A 254 8.80 6.27 0.64
N ALA A 255 9.28 5.71 -0.46
CA ALA A 255 9.39 4.26 -0.64
C ALA A 255 10.42 3.60 0.26
N ARG A 256 11.34 4.39 0.85
CA ARG A 256 12.31 3.89 1.85
C ARG A 256 11.66 3.51 3.19
N GLY A 257 10.49 4.03 3.48
CA GLY A 257 9.71 3.73 4.69
C GLY A 257 8.58 2.71 4.49
N LYS A 258 8.61 1.91 3.43
CA LYS A 258 7.62 0.85 3.15
C LYS A 258 7.96 -0.46 3.89
N GLU A 259 7.54 -1.61 3.36
CA GLU A 259 7.81 -2.95 3.90
C GLU A 259 9.30 -3.22 4.04
N SER A 260 10.06 -2.72 3.07
CA SER A 260 11.52 -2.63 3.03
C SER A 260 11.94 -1.21 2.64
N ASP A 261 13.23 -0.88 2.64
CA ASP A 261 13.73 0.24 1.83
C ASP A 261 13.63 -0.17 0.35
N ARG A 262 12.46 0.04 -0.28
CA ARG A 262 12.18 -0.44 -1.62
C ARG A 262 13.16 0.05 -2.67
N ILE A 263 13.78 1.21 -2.48
CA ILE A 263 14.81 1.72 -3.39
C ILE A 263 16.05 0.83 -3.28
N ALA A 264 16.63 0.72 -2.07
CA ALA A 264 17.82 -0.09 -1.84
C ALA A 264 17.58 -1.58 -2.12
N SER A 265 16.41 -2.10 -1.70
CA SER A 265 16.05 -3.51 -1.90
C SER A 265 15.83 -3.86 -3.38
N THR A 266 15.30 -2.92 -4.19
CA THR A 266 15.19 -3.13 -5.64
C THR A 266 16.57 -3.16 -6.32
N VAL A 267 17.50 -2.31 -5.89
CA VAL A 267 18.89 -2.35 -6.39
C VAL A 267 19.56 -3.68 -6.03
N ARG A 268 19.38 -4.18 -4.78
CA ARG A 268 19.86 -5.51 -4.38
C ARG A 268 19.22 -6.64 -5.20
N LEU A 269 17.91 -6.55 -5.46
CA LEU A 269 17.20 -7.52 -6.30
C LEU A 269 17.83 -7.58 -7.69
N LEU A 270 17.98 -6.46 -8.39
CA LEU A 270 18.58 -6.39 -9.71
C LEU A 270 20.01 -6.94 -9.69
N SER A 271 20.83 -6.53 -8.72
CA SER A 271 22.21 -7.02 -8.55
C SER A 271 22.27 -8.53 -8.33
N SER A 272 21.36 -9.09 -7.52
CA SER A 272 21.30 -10.54 -7.29
C SER A 272 21.03 -11.33 -8.57
N PHE A 273 20.21 -10.76 -9.47
CA PHE A 273 19.94 -11.32 -10.79
C PHE A 273 20.97 -10.89 -11.87
N GLY A 274 22.13 -10.36 -11.46
CA GLY A 274 23.24 -10.00 -12.34
C GLY A 274 23.01 -8.77 -13.19
N MET A 275 22.10 -7.90 -12.78
CA MET A 275 21.78 -6.62 -13.42
C MET A 275 22.30 -5.44 -12.60
N GLU A 276 22.65 -4.35 -13.27
CA GLU A 276 23.20 -3.14 -12.67
C GLU A 276 22.11 -2.12 -12.42
N ALA A 277 22.16 -1.46 -11.28
CA ALA A 277 21.36 -0.29 -10.94
C ALA A 277 22.04 0.49 -9.82
N ASN A 278 21.81 1.80 -9.78
CA ASN A 278 22.36 2.67 -8.76
C ASN A 278 21.22 3.44 -8.07
N GLU A 279 21.18 3.37 -6.75
CA GLU A 279 20.21 4.13 -6.00
C GLU A 279 20.54 5.64 -6.00
N THR A 280 19.50 6.46 -5.96
CA THR A 280 19.57 7.89 -5.70
C THR A 280 18.75 8.22 -4.44
N VAL A 281 18.81 9.46 -3.98
CA VAL A 281 18.00 9.89 -2.83
C VAL A 281 16.50 9.63 -3.06
N THR A 282 16.02 9.82 -4.29
CA THR A 282 14.59 9.77 -4.62
C THR A 282 14.17 8.63 -5.54
N GLY A 283 15.12 7.75 -5.92
CA GLY A 283 14.82 6.67 -6.87
C GLY A 283 16.03 5.85 -7.30
N ILE A 284 16.09 5.46 -8.57
CA ILE A 284 17.07 4.50 -9.10
C ILE A 284 17.46 4.91 -10.52
N ILE A 285 18.77 4.88 -10.84
CA ILE A 285 19.31 4.98 -12.20
C ILE A 285 19.62 3.57 -12.70
N ILE A 286 19.15 3.24 -13.90
CA ILE A 286 19.10 1.88 -14.41
C ILE A 286 19.66 1.85 -15.84
N PRO A 287 20.80 1.20 -16.11
CA PRO A 287 21.20 0.87 -17.47
C PRO A 287 20.20 -0.07 -18.14
N GLY A 288 19.97 0.13 -19.44
CA GLY A 288 19.08 -0.72 -20.22
C GLY A 288 19.79 -1.88 -20.93
N GLY A 289 18.98 -2.72 -21.64
CA GLY A 289 19.50 -3.82 -22.46
C GLY A 289 20.08 -4.97 -21.65
N GLN A 290 19.73 -5.08 -20.38
CA GLN A 290 20.27 -6.08 -19.47
C GLN A 290 19.47 -7.38 -19.54
N VAL A 291 20.16 -8.50 -19.28
CA VAL A 291 19.56 -9.82 -19.25
C VAL A 291 19.73 -10.43 -17.87
N PRO A 292 18.64 -10.80 -17.18
CA PRO A 292 18.73 -11.41 -15.87
C PRO A 292 19.45 -12.76 -15.92
N ARG A 293 20.14 -13.08 -14.84
CA ARG A 293 20.84 -14.37 -14.62
C ARG A 293 20.40 -14.95 -13.29
N SER A 294 20.46 -16.28 -13.17
CA SER A 294 20.18 -16.95 -11.90
C SER A 294 21.09 -16.43 -10.79
N PRO A 295 20.52 -16.04 -9.63
CA PRO A 295 21.31 -15.65 -8.46
C PRO A 295 22.27 -16.77 -8.03
N ARG A 296 23.43 -16.39 -7.46
CA ARG A 296 24.40 -17.37 -6.93
C ARG A 296 24.03 -17.95 -5.56
N GLY A 297 22.95 -17.48 -4.95
CA GLY A 297 22.48 -17.90 -3.64
C GLY A 297 21.00 -17.53 -3.45
N VAL A 298 20.51 -17.77 -2.25
CA VAL A 298 19.12 -17.46 -1.89
C VAL A 298 18.92 -15.94 -1.86
N PHE A 299 17.92 -15.44 -2.58
CA PHE A 299 17.49 -14.05 -2.49
C PHE A 299 16.45 -13.91 -1.37
N ASP A 300 16.71 -13.04 -0.39
CA ASP A 300 15.76 -12.72 0.68
C ASP A 300 14.79 -11.64 0.21
N CYS A 301 13.50 -11.98 0.22
CA CYS A 301 12.41 -11.07 -0.15
C CYS A 301 12.09 -10.00 0.91
N GLU A 302 12.79 -9.99 2.05
CA GLU A 302 12.72 -8.96 3.11
C GLU A 302 11.30 -8.73 3.67
N LEU A 303 10.42 -9.72 3.61
CA LEU A 303 8.99 -9.60 3.93
C LEU A 303 8.28 -8.51 3.10
N ASP A 304 8.78 -8.18 1.90
CA ASP A 304 8.16 -7.27 0.95
C ASP A 304 7.55 -8.06 -0.22
N HIS A 305 6.22 -8.07 -0.28
CA HIS A 305 5.47 -8.79 -1.29
C HIS A 305 5.77 -8.32 -2.72
N ARG A 306 6.15 -7.04 -2.92
CA ARG A 306 6.49 -6.50 -4.25
C ARG A 306 7.84 -7.03 -4.73
N LEU A 307 8.81 -7.14 -3.82
CA LEU A 307 10.10 -7.79 -4.13
C LEU A 307 9.89 -9.27 -4.42
N ALA A 308 9.13 -9.97 -3.56
CA ALA A 308 8.84 -11.39 -3.72
C ALA A 308 8.22 -11.72 -5.09
N MET A 309 7.17 -10.97 -5.47
CA MET A 309 6.50 -11.17 -6.76
C MET A 309 7.40 -10.82 -7.95
N THR A 310 8.19 -9.74 -7.87
CA THR A 310 9.12 -9.36 -8.94
C THR A 310 10.23 -10.39 -9.10
N ALA A 311 10.83 -10.85 -7.99
CA ALA A 311 11.82 -11.92 -7.98
C ALA A 311 11.23 -13.23 -8.56
N GLY A 312 10.00 -13.57 -8.18
CA GLY A 312 9.28 -14.73 -8.70
C GLY A 312 9.11 -14.67 -10.22
N VAL A 313 8.69 -13.53 -10.77
CA VAL A 313 8.59 -13.36 -12.24
C VAL A 313 9.95 -13.52 -12.92
N MET A 314 11.02 -12.95 -12.38
CA MET A 314 12.37 -13.16 -12.94
C MET A 314 12.82 -14.63 -12.83
N ALA A 315 12.49 -15.29 -11.72
CA ALA A 315 12.82 -16.70 -11.50
C ALA A 315 12.14 -17.64 -12.51
N THR A 316 10.98 -17.28 -13.05
CA THR A 316 10.35 -18.06 -14.14
C THR A 316 11.21 -18.13 -15.41
N LYS A 317 12.11 -17.15 -15.60
CA LYS A 317 13.02 -17.10 -16.75
C LYS A 317 14.36 -17.78 -16.50
N VAL A 318 14.94 -17.59 -15.32
CA VAL A 318 16.36 -17.97 -15.07
C VAL A 318 16.53 -18.94 -13.89
N GLY A 319 15.48 -19.22 -13.13
CA GLY A 319 15.54 -19.96 -11.87
C GLY A 319 16.14 -19.11 -10.74
N ALA A 320 15.64 -19.27 -9.52
CA ALA A 320 16.19 -18.66 -8.32
C ALA A 320 15.69 -19.40 -7.06
N ASP A 321 16.50 -19.39 -6.00
CA ASP A 321 16.05 -19.75 -4.65
C ASP A 321 15.63 -18.47 -3.92
N LEU A 322 14.38 -18.44 -3.44
CA LEU A 322 13.78 -17.27 -2.79
C LEU A 322 13.36 -17.61 -1.35
N SER A 323 13.80 -16.83 -0.38
CA SER A 323 13.32 -16.92 1.01
C SER A 323 12.30 -15.83 1.31
N GLY A 324 11.27 -16.15 2.12
CA GLY A 324 10.22 -15.21 2.51
C GLY A 324 9.26 -14.85 1.36
N HIS A 325 9.22 -15.64 0.30
CA HIS A 325 8.36 -15.41 -0.87
C HIS A 325 6.87 -15.60 -0.55
N GLU A 326 6.55 -16.32 0.53
CA GLU A 326 5.20 -16.56 1.04
C GLU A 326 4.47 -15.26 1.39
N ILE A 327 5.22 -14.17 1.62
CA ILE A 327 4.64 -12.84 1.87
C ILE A 327 3.78 -12.34 0.70
N SER A 328 3.95 -12.89 -0.51
CA SER A 328 3.11 -12.58 -1.67
C SER A 328 1.63 -12.92 -1.44
N GLU A 329 1.33 -13.91 -0.57
CA GLU A 329 -0.03 -14.35 -0.25
C GLU A 329 -0.89 -13.24 0.38
N VAL A 330 -0.27 -12.21 0.98
CA VAL A 330 -1.01 -11.06 1.55
C VAL A 330 -1.60 -10.14 0.46
N THR A 331 -1.06 -10.19 -0.76
CA THR A 331 -1.48 -9.34 -1.87
C THR A 331 -2.13 -10.13 -2.99
N HIS A 332 -1.56 -11.28 -3.33
CA HIS A 332 -2.07 -12.16 -4.39
C HIS A 332 -2.00 -13.61 -3.94
N PRO A 333 -3.02 -14.12 -3.26
CA PRO A 333 -3.09 -15.53 -2.86
C PRO A 333 -2.90 -16.47 -4.05
N GLY A 334 -1.98 -17.41 -3.92
CA GLY A 334 -1.64 -18.37 -4.98
C GLY A 334 -0.76 -17.83 -6.11
N PHE A 335 -0.16 -16.64 -5.96
CA PHE A 335 0.70 -16.05 -7.00
C PHE A 335 1.76 -17.00 -7.53
N PHE A 336 2.56 -17.62 -6.65
CA PHE A 336 3.62 -18.54 -7.05
C PHE A 336 3.09 -19.81 -7.73
N LYS A 337 1.91 -20.31 -7.34
CA LYS A 337 1.26 -21.42 -8.04
C LYS A 337 0.82 -21.04 -9.44
N MET A 338 0.40 -19.80 -9.64
CA MET A 338 -0.04 -19.28 -10.93
C MET A 338 1.13 -19.15 -11.91
N ILE A 339 2.26 -18.59 -11.49
CA ILE A 339 3.42 -18.35 -12.37
C ILE A 339 4.27 -19.61 -12.59
N SER A 340 4.12 -20.64 -11.77
CA SER A 340 4.85 -21.91 -11.87
C SER A 340 3.96 -23.11 -11.56
N PRO A 341 3.01 -23.46 -12.47
CA PRO A 341 2.01 -24.49 -12.23
C PRO A 341 2.57 -25.91 -12.03
N ASN A 342 3.80 -26.18 -12.46
CA ASN A 342 4.48 -27.49 -12.30
C ASN A 342 5.38 -27.55 -11.06
N GLY A 343 5.25 -26.59 -10.15
CA GLY A 343 6.13 -26.40 -9.00
C GLY A 343 7.45 -25.75 -9.42
N PRO A 344 7.90 -24.76 -8.68
CA PRO A 344 9.13 -24.07 -9.06
C PRO A 344 10.36 -24.90 -8.71
N ARG A 345 11.39 -24.77 -9.52
CA ARG A 345 12.72 -24.51 -8.96
C ARG A 345 12.71 -23.00 -8.59
N ILE A 346 11.87 -22.65 -7.60
CA ILE A 346 11.88 -21.36 -6.94
C ILE A 346 12.34 -21.64 -5.52
#